data_c879167533d4b41d5dcc0d5e034ab352
#
_entry.id   c879167533d4b41d5dcc0d5e034ab352
#
_cell.length_a   1.000
_cell.length_b   1.000
_cell.length_c   1.000
_cell.angle_alpha   90.00
_cell.angle_beta   90.00
_cell.angle_gamma   90.00
#
_symmetry.space_group_name_H-M   'P 1'
#
loop_
_entity.id
_entity.type
_entity.pdbx_description
1 polymer ?
#
loop_
_entity_poly.entity_id
_entity_poly.type
_entity_poly.pdbx_seq_one_letter_code
_entity_poly.pdbx_strand_id
1 'polypeptide(L)'
;MASFKQRNQRWVAQVKIAGKFKSATFNIKQEAQIWAAQQELAAIRGDSHALETSSACFADVLKKYKAIMTPTKRGAENEAIIINRLLREAWVDIPVSNLNLELLSCFRDQRLSSVKSSTFKREWAIVKAAANAAESLGFHVPVKLFKSLILPKIFHREIERLLPSDERRLLEAAQKISSQNIYILPLIKLALATGMRRGEMLHLHWKDININNMFIEVKAKNTKSGYGRYIPFNSDIALILEDLRLIAPPNERVFPISVYALRSCFEKIRLLAGLPYLHFHDLRHEAISRFHEMGLTLPEIQSISGHRELSILQRYSHANQMHLRKKLAGGVI
;
A
#
# COMPACT_ATOMS: atom_id res chain seq x y z
N MET A 1 13.61 -39.09 30.25
CA MET A 1 13.09 -38.98 31.61
C MET A 1 13.53 -37.71 32.26
N ALA A 2 12.60 -36.94 32.79
CA ALA A 2 12.88 -35.70 33.51
C ALA A 2 13.32 -35.98 34.94
N SER A 3 14.27 -35.21 35.44
CA SER A 3 14.66 -35.19 36.87
C SER A 3 14.41 -33.82 37.46
N PHE A 4 14.00 -33.83 38.76
CA PHE A 4 13.61 -32.62 39.49
C PHE A 4 14.48 -32.53 40.78
N LYS A 5 15.15 -31.39 40.95
CA LYS A 5 15.92 -31.14 42.17
C LYS A 5 15.55 -29.78 42.75
N GLN A 6 15.45 -29.72 44.10
CA GLN A 6 15.26 -28.44 44.78
C GLN A 6 16.61 -27.85 45.20
N ARG A 7 16.89 -26.59 44.80
CA ARG A 7 18.07 -25.84 45.21
C ARG A 7 17.64 -24.42 45.59
N ASN A 8 18.05 -23.97 46.78
CA ASN A 8 17.78 -22.61 47.27
C ASN A 8 16.31 -22.20 47.12
N GLN A 9 15.39 -23.06 47.61
CA GLN A 9 13.92 -22.88 47.52
C GLN A 9 13.33 -22.82 46.10
N ARG A 10 14.12 -23.11 45.09
CA ARG A 10 13.67 -23.20 43.70
C ARG A 10 13.78 -24.61 43.14
N TRP A 11 12.88 -24.98 42.21
CA TRP A 11 12.86 -26.27 41.55
C TRP A 11 13.63 -26.22 40.23
N VAL A 12 14.63 -27.06 40.08
CA VAL A 12 15.38 -27.26 38.85
C VAL A 12 14.84 -28.53 38.19
N ALA A 13 14.24 -28.36 36.99
CA ALA A 13 13.88 -29.47 36.11
C ALA A 13 15.01 -29.71 35.12
N GLN A 14 15.36 -30.96 34.89
CA GLN A 14 16.33 -31.39 33.88
C GLN A 14 15.76 -32.52 33.04
N VAL A 15 15.80 -32.36 31.72
CA VAL A 15 15.30 -33.34 30.75
C VAL A 15 16.42 -33.71 29.78
N LYS A 16 16.58 -35.01 29.48
CA LYS A 16 17.54 -35.48 28.48
C LYS A 16 16.84 -35.74 27.15
N ILE A 17 17.18 -34.98 26.11
CA ILE A 17 16.60 -35.06 24.76
C ILE A 17 17.75 -35.24 23.76
N ALA A 18 17.65 -36.28 22.92
CA ALA A 18 18.65 -36.59 21.88
C ALA A 18 20.11 -36.54 22.40
N GLY A 19 20.35 -37.06 23.60
CA GLY A 19 21.68 -37.09 24.22
C GLY A 19 22.14 -35.81 24.93
N LYS A 20 21.44 -34.69 24.77
CA LYS A 20 21.74 -33.39 25.43
C LYS A 20 20.83 -33.15 26.63
N PHE A 21 21.40 -32.59 27.70
CA PHE A 21 20.61 -32.18 28.87
C PHE A 21 20.14 -30.74 28.75
N LYS A 22 18.85 -30.55 29.08
CA LYS A 22 18.26 -29.22 29.27
C LYS A 22 17.82 -29.06 30.70
N SER A 23 18.00 -27.87 31.27
CA SER A 23 17.55 -27.57 32.62
C SER A 23 16.92 -26.18 32.67
N ALA A 24 15.86 -26.05 33.47
CA ALA A 24 15.24 -24.77 33.79
C ALA A 24 14.88 -24.72 35.28
N THR A 25 14.83 -23.51 35.84
CA THR A 25 14.58 -23.28 37.26
C THR A 25 13.25 -22.57 37.46
N PHE A 26 12.42 -23.07 38.38
CA PHE A 26 11.05 -22.62 38.63
C PHE A 26 10.86 -22.34 40.12
N ASN A 27 9.88 -21.52 40.45
CA ASN A 27 9.53 -21.24 41.84
C ASN A 27 8.64 -22.35 42.44
N ILE A 28 7.86 -23.05 41.60
CA ILE A 28 6.90 -24.05 42.01
C ILE A 28 7.18 -25.39 41.30
N LYS A 29 7.04 -26.52 42.03
CA LYS A 29 7.30 -27.87 41.50
C LYS A 29 6.39 -28.19 40.29
N GLN A 30 5.13 -27.75 40.32
CA GLN A 30 4.17 -27.96 39.24
C GLN A 30 4.60 -27.33 37.92
N GLU A 31 5.16 -26.10 37.96
CA GLU A 31 5.69 -25.44 36.75
C GLU A 31 6.87 -26.21 36.17
N ALA A 32 7.76 -26.72 37.02
CA ALA A 32 8.87 -27.56 36.61
C ALA A 32 8.39 -28.87 35.93
N GLN A 33 7.31 -29.48 36.42
CA GLN A 33 6.74 -30.67 35.84
C GLN A 33 6.05 -30.40 34.49
N ILE A 34 5.30 -29.32 34.39
CA ILE A 34 4.65 -28.89 33.13
C ILE A 34 5.70 -28.62 32.07
N TRP A 35 6.76 -27.90 32.43
CA TRP A 35 7.84 -27.62 31.50
C TRP A 35 8.54 -28.89 31.01
N ALA A 36 8.83 -29.83 31.92
CA ALA A 36 9.47 -31.09 31.57
C ALA A 36 8.60 -31.93 30.61
N ALA A 37 7.30 -32.03 30.91
CA ALA A 37 6.35 -32.73 30.03
C ALA A 37 6.24 -32.08 28.64
N GLN A 38 6.24 -30.75 28.56
CA GLN A 38 6.27 -30.05 27.29
C GLN A 38 7.52 -30.33 26.48
N GLN A 39 8.69 -30.39 27.12
CA GLN A 39 9.95 -30.74 26.45
C GLN A 39 9.96 -32.18 25.93
N GLU A 40 9.45 -33.14 26.71
CA GLU A 40 9.35 -34.55 26.30
C GLU A 40 8.35 -34.73 25.14
N LEU A 41 7.21 -34.04 25.17
CA LEU A 41 6.21 -34.06 24.12
C LEU A 41 6.74 -33.46 22.80
N ALA A 42 7.50 -32.37 22.89
CA ALA A 42 8.16 -31.73 21.73
C ALA A 42 9.20 -32.69 21.11
N ALA A 43 9.93 -33.43 21.94
CA ALA A 43 10.90 -34.44 21.49
C ALA A 43 10.24 -35.61 20.78
N ILE A 44 9.07 -36.07 21.26
CA ILE A 44 8.30 -37.18 20.65
C ILE A 44 7.71 -36.78 19.30
N ARG A 45 7.30 -35.51 19.15
CA ARG A 45 6.75 -34.96 17.89
C ARG A 45 7.80 -34.70 16.82
N GLY A 46 9.08 -34.91 17.12
CA GLY A 46 10.16 -34.63 16.17
C GLY A 46 10.42 -33.13 15.99
N ASP A 47 9.84 -32.28 16.81
CA ASP A 47 10.02 -30.84 16.81
C ASP A 47 11.40 -30.44 17.40
N SER A 48 12.47 -31.04 16.84
CA SER A 48 13.87 -30.65 17.19
C SER A 48 14.14 -29.17 16.88
N HIS A 49 13.35 -28.56 16.02
CA HIS A 49 13.36 -27.10 15.78
C HIS A 49 12.69 -26.25 16.87
N ALA A 50 11.79 -26.82 17.68
CA ALA A 50 11.13 -26.08 18.77
C ALA A 50 12.13 -25.65 19.89
N LEU A 51 13.35 -26.13 19.82
CA LEU A 51 14.37 -25.95 20.88
C LEU A 51 15.36 -24.81 20.62
N GLU A 52 15.51 -24.37 19.37
CA GLU A 52 16.32 -23.20 19.03
C GLU A 52 15.46 -21.91 18.96
N THR A 53 14.15 -22.03 18.91
CA THR A 53 13.22 -20.92 18.69
C THR A 53 12.80 -20.18 19.96
N SER A 54 13.19 -20.63 21.16
CA SER A 54 12.81 -19.96 22.41
C SER A 54 13.53 -18.62 22.66
N SER A 55 14.58 -18.33 21.90
CA SER A 55 15.34 -17.07 21.97
C SER A 55 15.17 -16.17 20.73
N ALA A 56 14.49 -16.63 19.68
CA ALA A 56 14.33 -15.84 18.47
C ALA A 56 13.50 -14.59 18.72
N CYS A 57 14.01 -13.45 18.25
CA CYS A 57 13.32 -12.17 18.32
C CYS A 57 12.50 -11.93 17.05
N PHE A 58 11.49 -11.06 17.12
CA PHE A 58 10.73 -10.70 15.91
C PHE A 58 11.60 -9.96 14.88
N ALA A 59 12.68 -9.34 15.32
CA ALA A 59 13.71 -8.76 14.46
C ALA A 59 14.31 -9.79 13.49
N ASP A 60 14.55 -11.03 13.94
CA ASP A 60 15.12 -12.09 13.11
C ASP A 60 14.11 -12.54 12.03
N VAL A 61 12.83 -12.61 12.39
CA VAL A 61 11.74 -12.85 11.44
C VAL A 61 11.70 -11.77 10.37
N LEU A 62 11.75 -10.49 10.78
CA LEU A 62 11.73 -9.35 9.85
C LEU A 62 12.96 -9.33 8.93
N LYS A 63 14.15 -9.62 9.43
CA LYS A 63 15.38 -9.70 8.62
C LYS A 63 15.27 -10.80 7.57
N LYS A 64 14.84 -12.00 7.95
CA LYS A 64 14.70 -13.14 7.03
C LYS A 64 13.57 -12.92 6.03
N TYR A 65 12.43 -12.36 6.47
CA TYR A 65 11.33 -11.96 5.62
C TYR A 65 11.76 -10.92 4.57
N LYS A 66 12.53 -9.90 5.00
CA LYS A 66 13.10 -8.90 4.10
C LYS A 66 14.02 -9.51 3.06
N ALA A 67 14.84 -10.48 3.43
CA ALA A 67 15.80 -11.11 2.53
C ALA A 67 15.12 -12.02 1.49
N ILE A 68 14.10 -12.78 1.89
CA ILE A 68 13.51 -13.84 1.05
C ILE A 68 12.21 -13.37 0.37
N MET A 69 11.28 -12.75 1.11
CA MET A 69 9.93 -12.47 0.62
C MET A 69 9.79 -11.07 0.00
N THR A 70 10.49 -10.07 0.55
CA THR A 70 10.39 -8.69 0.05
C THR A 70 10.84 -8.54 -1.40
N PRO A 71 11.96 -9.15 -1.89
CA PRO A 71 12.43 -8.98 -3.26
C PRO A 71 11.44 -9.49 -4.32
N THR A 72 10.59 -10.44 -3.98
CA THR A 72 9.58 -10.99 -4.91
C THR A 72 8.41 -10.03 -5.17
N LYS A 73 8.34 -8.93 -4.42
CA LYS A 73 7.22 -8.00 -4.45
C LYS A 73 7.49 -6.79 -5.33
N ARG A 74 6.45 -6.31 -5.99
CA ARG A 74 6.51 -5.09 -6.83
C ARG A 74 6.88 -3.81 -6.05
N GLY A 75 6.62 -3.78 -4.75
CA GLY A 75 6.92 -2.66 -3.84
C GLY A 75 8.11 -2.90 -2.93
N ALA A 76 9.07 -3.75 -3.34
CA ALA A 76 10.19 -4.22 -2.52
C ALA A 76 10.96 -3.09 -1.84
N GLU A 77 11.30 -2.03 -2.56
CA GLU A 77 12.07 -0.89 -2.02
C GLU A 77 11.33 -0.21 -0.86
N ASN A 78 10.05 0.12 -1.06
CA ASN A 78 9.25 0.77 -0.02
C ASN A 78 9.01 -0.14 1.19
N GLU A 79 8.81 -1.43 0.96
CA GLU A 79 8.67 -2.42 2.03
C GLU A 79 9.97 -2.55 2.82
N ALA A 80 11.11 -2.60 2.15
CA ALA A 80 12.43 -2.65 2.78
C ALA A 80 12.71 -1.42 3.66
N ILE A 81 12.33 -0.21 3.20
CA ILE A 81 12.44 1.01 4.00
C ILE A 81 11.61 0.91 5.29
N ILE A 82 10.38 0.43 5.18
CA ILE A 82 9.50 0.26 6.35
C ILE A 82 10.07 -0.81 7.30
N ILE A 83 10.55 -1.94 6.79
CA ILE A 83 11.17 -2.98 7.63
C ILE A 83 12.41 -2.45 8.34
N ASN A 84 13.28 -1.71 7.65
CA ASN A 84 14.46 -1.09 8.25
C ASN A 84 14.10 -0.12 9.41
N ARG A 85 12.96 0.59 9.26
CA ARG A 85 12.45 1.43 10.34
C ARG A 85 11.93 0.59 11.51
N LEU A 86 11.14 -0.46 11.23
CA LEU A 86 10.60 -1.37 12.25
C LEU A 86 11.72 -2.06 13.06
N LEU A 87 12.84 -2.39 12.40
CA LEU A 87 14.01 -2.98 13.05
C LEU A 87 14.72 -2.04 14.05
N ARG A 88 14.30 -0.78 14.16
CA ARG A 88 14.81 0.17 15.19
C ARG A 88 13.91 0.25 16.40
N GLU A 89 12.80 -0.46 16.41
CA GLU A 89 11.84 -0.45 17.52
C GLU A 89 12.25 -1.49 18.56
N ALA A 90 12.29 -1.11 19.83
CA ALA A 90 12.76 -1.97 20.91
C ALA A 90 11.97 -3.28 21.07
N TRP A 91 10.68 -3.27 20.75
CA TRP A 91 9.83 -4.46 20.91
C TRP A 91 10.19 -5.60 19.95
N VAL A 92 10.83 -5.32 18.80
CA VAL A 92 11.21 -6.38 17.85
C VAL A 92 12.40 -7.22 18.34
N ASP A 93 13.20 -6.69 19.27
CA ASP A 93 14.34 -7.39 19.89
C ASP A 93 13.93 -8.23 21.10
N ILE A 94 12.67 -8.15 21.51
CA ILE A 94 12.13 -8.99 22.57
C ILE A 94 11.89 -10.40 22.02
N PRO A 95 12.26 -11.47 22.79
CA PRO A 95 11.94 -12.84 22.42
C PRO A 95 10.45 -13.00 22.09
N VAL A 96 10.14 -13.70 21.00
CA VAL A 96 8.77 -13.87 20.52
C VAL A 96 7.85 -14.46 21.59
N SER A 97 8.38 -15.33 22.46
CA SER A 97 7.66 -15.91 23.58
C SER A 97 7.18 -14.89 24.63
N ASN A 98 7.84 -13.75 24.72
CA ASN A 98 7.57 -12.69 25.70
C ASN A 98 6.72 -11.55 25.12
N LEU A 99 6.40 -11.61 23.82
CA LEU A 99 5.51 -10.64 23.21
C LEU A 99 4.09 -10.82 23.72
N ASN A 100 3.45 -9.72 24.08
CA ASN A 100 2.07 -9.69 24.52
C ASN A 100 1.31 -8.52 23.86
N LEU A 101 -0.01 -8.52 24.02
CA LEU A 101 -0.87 -7.52 23.40
C LEU A 101 -0.67 -6.12 23.96
N GLU A 102 -0.32 -6.01 25.24
CA GLU A 102 -0.09 -4.74 25.92
C GLU A 102 1.13 -4.02 25.32
N LEU A 103 2.23 -4.74 25.12
CA LEU A 103 3.46 -4.23 24.52
C LEU A 103 3.22 -3.76 23.07
N LEU A 104 2.47 -4.54 22.28
CA LEU A 104 2.12 -4.16 20.91
C LEU A 104 1.15 -2.97 20.88
N SER A 105 0.27 -2.84 21.87
CA SER A 105 -0.64 -1.70 22.00
C SER A 105 0.13 -0.44 22.37
N CYS A 106 1.08 -0.54 23.29
CA CYS A 106 1.96 0.57 23.68
C CYS A 106 2.75 1.08 22.46
N PHE A 107 3.35 0.18 21.68
CA PHE A 107 4.01 0.54 20.42
C PHE A 107 3.05 1.24 19.43
N ARG A 108 1.83 0.70 19.26
CA ARG A 108 0.81 1.33 18.40
C ARG A 108 0.55 2.77 18.82
N ASP A 109 0.29 2.99 20.11
CA ASP A 109 -0.12 4.29 20.63
C ASP A 109 1.05 5.30 20.56
N GLN A 110 2.26 4.88 20.90
CA GLN A 110 3.47 5.66 20.72
C GLN A 110 3.69 6.01 19.23
N ARG A 111 3.48 5.05 18.32
CA ARG A 111 3.68 5.31 16.89
C ARG A 111 2.64 6.26 16.32
N LEU A 112 1.39 6.16 16.77
CA LEU A 112 0.29 7.03 16.35
C LEU A 112 0.47 8.48 16.80
N SER A 113 1.27 8.77 17.83
CA SER A 113 1.60 10.16 18.18
C SER A 113 2.48 10.86 17.14
N SER A 114 3.19 10.09 16.29
CA SER A 114 4.13 10.62 15.29
C SER A 114 3.68 10.42 13.84
N VAL A 115 2.73 9.52 13.57
CA VAL A 115 2.28 9.23 12.20
C VAL A 115 0.75 9.14 12.09
N LYS A 116 0.24 9.34 10.88
CA LYS A 116 -1.19 9.16 10.57
C LYS A 116 -1.61 7.68 10.69
N SER A 117 -2.87 7.45 11.05
CA SER A 117 -3.48 6.10 11.13
C SER A 117 -3.27 5.24 9.88
N SER A 118 -3.30 5.84 8.70
CA SER A 118 -3.05 5.14 7.43
C SER A 118 -1.61 4.65 7.29
N THR A 119 -0.64 5.42 7.77
CA THR A 119 0.78 5.05 7.79
C THR A 119 1.00 3.89 8.74
N PHE A 120 0.49 3.97 9.97
CA PHE A 120 0.58 2.88 10.94
C PHE A 120 -0.04 1.58 10.40
N LYS A 121 -1.25 1.64 9.82
CA LYS A 121 -1.88 0.44 9.24
C LYS A 121 -1.04 -0.20 8.13
N ARG A 122 -0.36 0.60 7.32
CA ARG A 122 0.54 0.10 6.27
C ARG A 122 1.77 -0.59 6.88
N GLU A 123 2.38 0.01 7.91
CA GLU A 123 3.49 -0.59 8.64
C GLU A 123 3.06 -1.89 9.31
N TRP A 124 1.91 -1.88 9.98
CA TRP A 124 1.37 -3.06 10.65
C TRP A 124 0.96 -4.18 9.70
N ALA A 125 0.54 -3.85 8.48
CA ALA A 125 0.29 -4.86 7.44
C ALA A 125 1.55 -5.66 7.09
N ILE A 126 2.72 -5.02 7.10
CA ILE A 126 4.01 -5.70 6.89
C ILE A 126 4.36 -6.59 8.09
N VAL A 127 4.15 -6.10 9.32
CA VAL A 127 4.33 -6.89 10.55
C VAL A 127 3.47 -8.16 10.49
N LYS A 128 2.18 -8.03 10.15
CA LYS A 128 1.28 -9.19 10.01
C LYS A 128 1.70 -10.13 8.88
N ALA A 129 2.19 -9.60 7.77
CA ALA A 129 2.67 -10.42 6.67
C ALA A 129 3.92 -11.22 7.06
N ALA A 130 4.86 -10.61 7.78
CA ALA A 130 6.05 -11.28 8.31
C ALA A 130 5.66 -12.34 9.35
N ALA A 131 4.74 -12.03 10.27
CA ALA A 131 4.24 -12.99 11.25
C ALA A 131 3.54 -14.19 10.60
N ASN A 132 2.74 -13.98 9.55
CA ASN A 132 2.10 -15.06 8.80
C ASN A 132 3.10 -15.93 8.03
N ALA A 133 4.21 -15.37 7.56
CA ALA A 133 5.25 -16.09 6.83
C ALA A 133 6.28 -16.75 7.77
N ALA A 134 6.23 -16.47 9.07
CA ALA A 134 7.24 -16.88 10.03
C ALA A 134 7.50 -18.39 10.03
N GLU A 135 6.45 -19.21 9.98
CA GLU A 135 6.55 -20.67 9.97
C GLU A 135 7.31 -21.17 8.72
N SER A 136 7.00 -20.67 7.55
CA SER A 136 7.72 -20.99 6.31
C SER A 136 9.17 -20.49 6.32
N LEU A 137 9.49 -19.54 7.17
CA LEU A 137 10.83 -19.02 7.40
C LEU A 137 11.58 -19.74 8.53
N GLY A 138 10.96 -20.77 9.16
CA GLY A 138 11.56 -21.54 10.24
C GLY A 138 11.44 -20.91 11.63
N PHE A 139 10.48 -20.00 11.84
CA PHE A 139 10.23 -19.38 13.13
C PHE A 139 8.83 -19.74 13.65
N HIS A 140 8.72 -19.97 14.94
CA HIS A 140 7.43 -20.16 15.59
C HIS A 140 6.96 -18.84 16.22
N VAL A 141 5.91 -18.23 15.66
CA VAL A 141 5.38 -16.93 16.06
C VAL A 141 3.89 -17.03 16.40
N PRO A 142 3.40 -16.42 17.49
CA PRO A 142 1.98 -16.42 17.84
C PRO A 142 1.20 -15.47 16.92
N VAL A 143 0.90 -15.89 15.70
CA VAL A 143 0.24 -15.08 14.65
C VAL A 143 -1.07 -14.45 15.14
N LYS A 144 -1.82 -15.14 16.01
CA LYS A 144 -3.06 -14.62 16.60
C LYS A 144 -2.84 -13.33 17.37
N LEU A 145 -1.70 -13.21 18.08
CA LEU A 145 -1.33 -12.00 18.82
C LEU A 145 -1.26 -10.76 17.90
N PHE A 146 -0.62 -10.89 16.75
CA PHE A 146 -0.48 -9.80 15.79
C PHE A 146 -1.81 -9.45 15.07
N LYS A 147 -2.72 -10.41 14.97
CA LYS A 147 -4.06 -10.22 14.40
C LYS A 147 -5.03 -9.55 15.37
N SER A 148 -4.87 -9.78 16.68
CA SER A 148 -5.75 -9.24 17.70
C SER A 148 -5.52 -7.77 18.05
N LEU A 149 -4.41 -7.18 17.58
CA LEU A 149 -4.19 -5.74 17.79
C LEU A 149 -5.28 -4.90 17.11
N ILE A 150 -5.99 -4.11 17.89
CA ILE A 150 -7.01 -3.18 17.41
C ILE A 150 -6.32 -2.05 16.63
N LEU A 151 -6.69 -1.91 15.36
CA LEU A 151 -6.13 -0.89 14.49
C LEU A 151 -6.99 0.38 14.48
N PRO A 152 -6.37 1.57 14.38
CA PRO A 152 -7.11 2.82 14.36
C PRO A 152 -8.04 2.90 13.14
N LYS A 153 -9.17 3.58 13.27
CA LYS A 153 -10.03 3.89 12.11
C LYS A 153 -9.29 4.85 11.16
N ILE A 154 -9.45 4.63 9.86
CA ILE A 154 -8.98 5.59 8.84
C ILE A 154 -10.17 6.42 8.41
N PHE A 155 -10.07 7.71 8.63
CA PHE A 155 -10.99 8.67 8.02
C PHE A 155 -10.43 9.04 6.66
N HIS A 156 -11.19 8.72 5.61
CA HIS A 156 -10.83 9.15 4.26
C HIS A 156 -11.16 10.64 4.13
N ARG A 157 -10.24 11.39 3.54
CA ARG A 157 -10.50 12.75 3.15
C ARG A 157 -11.64 12.74 2.13
N GLU A 158 -12.64 13.59 2.32
CA GLU A 158 -13.59 13.89 1.28
C GLU A 158 -12.84 14.53 0.10
N ILE A 159 -13.16 14.05 -1.10
CA ILE A 159 -12.53 14.57 -2.32
C ILE A 159 -13.40 15.71 -2.77
N GLU A 160 -12.87 16.93 -2.63
CA GLU A 160 -13.51 18.11 -3.18
C GLU A 160 -13.52 18.06 -4.69
N ARG A 161 -14.66 18.38 -5.29
CA ARG A 161 -14.83 18.48 -6.74
C ARG A 161 -14.05 19.68 -7.26
N LEU A 162 -13.47 19.53 -8.44
CA LEU A 162 -12.81 20.64 -9.13
C LEU A 162 -13.89 21.44 -9.88
N LEU A 163 -14.25 22.60 -9.34
CA LEU A 163 -15.19 23.48 -10.01
C LEU A 163 -14.63 24.02 -11.34
N PRO A 164 -15.47 24.40 -12.32
CA PRO A 164 -14.99 24.95 -13.59
C PRO A 164 -14.08 26.17 -13.43
N SER A 165 -14.34 27.02 -12.44
CA SER A 165 -13.47 28.15 -12.07
C SER A 165 -12.10 27.70 -11.54
N ASP A 166 -12.06 26.62 -10.78
CA ASP A 166 -10.83 26.06 -10.20
C ASP A 166 -10.00 25.37 -11.28
N GLU A 167 -10.65 24.62 -12.18
CA GLU A 167 -9.99 24.04 -13.34
C GLU A 167 -9.32 25.12 -14.22
N ARG A 168 -10.04 26.18 -14.52
CA ARG A 168 -9.48 27.30 -15.30
C ARG A 168 -8.25 27.87 -14.60
N ARG A 169 -8.31 28.18 -13.30
CA ARG A 169 -7.16 28.67 -12.53
C ARG A 169 -5.99 27.68 -12.53
N LEU A 170 -6.28 26.38 -12.42
CA LEU A 170 -5.27 25.31 -12.47
C LEU A 170 -4.57 25.28 -13.83
N LEU A 171 -5.34 25.33 -14.92
CA LEU A 171 -4.78 25.30 -16.29
C LEU A 171 -3.99 26.57 -16.63
N GLU A 172 -4.46 27.76 -16.20
CA GLU A 172 -3.71 29.02 -16.35
C GLU A 172 -2.38 28.99 -15.57
N ALA A 173 -2.41 28.46 -14.35
CA ALA A 173 -1.18 28.28 -13.55
C ALA A 173 -0.24 27.25 -14.21
N ALA A 174 -0.79 26.16 -14.75
CA ALA A 174 0.00 25.17 -15.48
C ALA A 174 0.62 25.74 -16.75
N GLN A 175 -0.10 26.60 -17.48
CA GLN A 175 0.40 27.30 -18.67
C GLN A 175 1.61 28.19 -18.32
N LYS A 176 1.58 28.93 -17.21
CA LYS A 176 2.70 29.75 -16.74
C LYS A 176 3.95 28.91 -16.42
N ILE A 177 3.76 27.73 -15.88
CA ILE A 177 4.86 26.80 -15.53
C ILE A 177 5.34 26.00 -16.75
N SER A 178 4.55 25.88 -17.82
CA SER A 178 4.90 25.10 -19.02
C SER A 178 6.12 25.65 -19.77
N SER A 179 6.48 26.92 -19.60
CA SER A 179 7.75 27.49 -20.10
C SER A 179 8.97 26.79 -19.49
N GLN A 180 8.85 26.25 -18.27
CA GLN A 180 9.90 25.48 -17.58
C GLN A 180 9.82 23.99 -17.86
N ASN A 181 8.63 23.47 -18.19
CA ASN A 181 8.38 22.07 -18.46
C ASN A 181 7.16 21.89 -19.38
N ILE A 182 7.43 21.71 -20.68
CA ILE A 182 6.41 21.57 -21.73
C ILE A 182 5.42 20.42 -21.53
N TYR A 183 5.81 19.42 -20.75
CA TYR A 183 4.99 18.21 -20.53
C TYR A 183 3.89 18.40 -19.49
N ILE A 184 3.97 19.45 -18.63
CA ILE A 184 3.13 19.49 -17.43
C ILE A 184 1.67 19.83 -17.74
N LEU A 185 1.41 20.78 -18.62
CA LEU A 185 0.06 21.17 -19.02
C LEU A 185 -0.64 20.05 -19.80
N PRO A 186 -0.02 19.43 -20.85
CA PRO A 186 -0.60 18.27 -21.53
C PRO A 186 -0.91 17.11 -20.58
N LEU A 187 -0.03 16.87 -19.60
CA LEU A 187 -0.20 15.79 -18.64
C LEU A 187 -1.40 16.04 -17.69
N ILE A 188 -1.61 17.29 -17.24
CA ILE A 188 -2.79 17.66 -16.42
C ILE A 188 -4.06 17.49 -17.23
N LYS A 189 -4.09 17.99 -18.47
CA LYS A 189 -5.25 17.86 -19.37
C LYS A 189 -5.58 16.39 -19.65
N LEU A 190 -4.56 15.58 -19.94
CA LEU A 190 -4.74 14.14 -20.16
C LEU A 190 -5.27 13.44 -18.88
N ALA A 191 -4.79 13.83 -17.69
CA ALA A 191 -5.26 13.27 -16.43
C ALA A 191 -6.76 13.54 -16.19
N LEU A 192 -7.21 14.76 -16.48
CA LEU A 192 -8.61 15.19 -16.35
C LEU A 192 -9.53 14.52 -17.38
N ALA A 193 -9.04 14.29 -18.59
CA ALA A 193 -9.83 13.69 -19.66
C ALA A 193 -9.95 12.16 -19.54
N THR A 194 -8.88 11.49 -19.10
CA THR A 194 -8.78 10.02 -19.16
C THR A 194 -8.88 9.32 -17.79
N GLY A 195 -8.67 10.05 -16.73
CA GLY A 195 -8.59 9.45 -15.40
C GLY A 195 -7.46 8.43 -15.22
N MET A 196 -6.43 8.44 -16.05
CA MET A 196 -5.26 7.55 -15.93
C MET A 196 -4.54 7.73 -14.61
N ARG A 197 -3.92 6.65 -14.11
CA ARG A 197 -3.05 6.76 -12.95
C ARG A 197 -1.75 7.49 -13.32
N ARG A 198 -1.22 8.28 -12.40
CA ARG A 198 0.06 8.98 -12.60
C ARG A 198 1.17 8.08 -13.17
N GLY A 199 1.35 6.90 -12.58
CA GLY A 199 2.36 5.95 -13.04
C GLY A 199 2.12 5.44 -14.46
N GLU A 200 0.86 5.25 -14.86
CA GLU A 200 0.50 4.84 -16.22
C GLU A 200 0.87 5.92 -17.23
N MET A 201 0.57 7.19 -16.95
CA MET A 201 0.93 8.31 -17.81
C MET A 201 2.45 8.50 -17.93
N LEU A 202 3.20 8.40 -16.84
CA LEU A 202 4.67 8.55 -16.87
C LEU A 202 5.39 7.38 -17.58
N HIS A 203 4.72 6.23 -17.76
CA HIS A 203 5.21 5.09 -18.53
C HIS A 203 4.55 4.94 -19.90
N LEU A 204 3.79 5.95 -20.34
CA LEU A 204 3.13 5.96 -21.64
C LEU A 204 4.15 6.20 -22.75
N HIS A 205 4.12 5.39 -23.80
CA HIS A 205 4.94 5.53 -25.00
C HIS A 205 4.07 5.95 -26.18
N TRP A 206 4.65 6.66 -27.14
CA TRP A 206 3.94 7.08 -28.36
C TRP A 206 3.32 5.91 -29.14
N LYS A 207 3.97 4.76 -29.17
CA LYS A 207 3.46 3.53 -29.79
C LYS A 207 2.21 2.92 -29.11
N ASP A 208 1.90 3.38 -27.90
CA ASP A 208 0.72 2.93 -27.14
C ASP A 208 -0.50 3.86 -27.40
N ILE A 209 -0.34 4.90 -28.25
CA ILE A 209 -1.37 5.86 -28.60
C ILE A 209 -1.77 5.66 -30.06
N ASN A 210 -3.06 5.43 -30.27
CA ASN A 210 -3.66 5.42 -31.60
C ASN A 210 -4.51 6.68 -31.78
N ILE A 211 -3.93 7.70 -32.43
CA ILE A 211 -4.60 8.99 -32.62
C ILE A 211 -5.79 8.83 -33.59
N ASN A 212 -5.65 8.06 -34.66
CA ASN A 212 -6.72 7.87 -35.66
C ASN A 212 -7.99 7.23 -35.04
N ASN A 213 -7.82 6.29 -34.15
CA ASN A 213 -8.92 5.59 -33.45
C ASN A 213 -9.20 6.18 -32.06
N MET A 214 -8.50 7.26 -31.67
CA MET A 214 -8.68 7.98 -30.41
C MET A 214 -8.67 7.11 -29.15
N PHE A 215 -7.67 6.22 -29.03
CA PHE A 215 -7.49 5.43 -27.81
C PHE A 215 -6.02 5.30 -27.39
N ILE A 216 -5.83 5.09 -26.09
CA ILE A 216 -4.55 4.77 -25.44
C ILE A 216 -4.62 3.31 -24.98
N GLU A 217 -3.62 2.51 -25.35
CA GLU A 217 -3.43 1.17 -24.80
C GLU A 217 -2.59 1.24 -23.52
N VAL A 218 -3.20 0.88 -22.40
CA VAL A 218 -2.48 0.73 -21.14
C VAL A 218 -2.11 -0.73 -20.95
N LYS A 219 -0.85 -1.07 -21.16
CA LYS A 219 -0.34 -2.44 -21.08
C LYS A 219 -0.39 -3.02 -19.67
N ALA A 220 -0.68 -4.30 -19.55
CA ALA A 220 -0.79 -5.02 -18.28
C ALA A 220 0.42 -4.81 -17.34
N LYS A 221 1.64 -4.82 -17.89
CA LYS A 221 2.89 -4.59 -17.14
C LYS A 221 2.97 -3.23 -16.46
N ASN A 222 2.28 -2.21 -17.01
CA ASN A 222 2.28 -0.84 -16.50
C ASN A 222 1.15 -0.59 -15.51
N THR A 223 0.23 -1.56 -15.32
CA THR A 223 -0.91 -1.42 -14.41
C THR A 223 -0.65 -2.06 -13.06
N LYS A 224 -1.20 -1.48 -12.01
CA LYS A 224 -1.19 -2.10 -10.67
C LYS A 224 -2.05 -3.37 -10.61
N SER A 225 -3.05 -3.47 -11.51
CA SER A 225 -3.98 -4.59 -11.59
C SER A 225 -3.43 -5.80 -12.33
N GLY A 226 -2.41 -5.64 -13.18
CA GLY A 226 -1.90 -6.69 -14.05
C GLY A 226 -2.76 -6.93 -15.30
N TYR A 227 -3.79 -6.14 -15.54
CA TYR A 227 -4.64 -6.22 -16.74
C TYR A 227 -4.44 -4.98 -17.60
N GLY A 228 -4.26 -5.18 -18.92
CA GLY A 228 -4.27 -4.10 -19.91
C GLY A 228 -5.70 -3.59 -20.16
N ARG A 229 -5.80 -2.39 -20.72
CA ARG A 229 -7.07 -1.80 -21.13
C ARG A 229 -6.87 -0.72 -22.16
N TYR A 230 -7.94 -0.40 -22.88
CA TYR A 230 -8.00 0.74 -23.79
C TYR A 230 -8.75 1.89 -23.12
N ILE A 231 -8.22 3.09 -23.29
CA ILE A 231 -8.81 4.33 -22.77
C ILE A 231 -9.13 5.22 -23.95
N PRO A 232 -10.40 5.48 -24.24
CA PRO A 232 -10.78 6.43 -25.29
C PRO A 232 -10.44 7.87 -24.85
N PHE A 233 -10.17 8.73 -25.82
CA PHE A 233 -10.01 10.16 -25.62
C PHE A 233 -10.68 10.95 -26.75
N ASN A 234 -10.91 12.23 -26.51
CA ASN A 234 -11.58 13.12 -27.47
C ASN A 234 -10.58 13.84 -28.39
N SER A 235 -11.10 14.57 -29.38
CA SER A 235 -10.32 15.36 -30.34
C SER A 235 -9.42 16.39 -29.68
N ASP A 236 -9.84 17.03 -28.58
CA ASP A 236 -9.03 18.01 -27.87
C ASP A 236 -7.73 17.39 -27.33
N ILE A 237 -7.82 16.16 -26.83
CA ILE A 237 -6.64 15.42 -26.36
C ILE A 237 -5.78 14.97 -27.53
N ALA A 238 -6.41 14.59 -28.68
CA ALA A 238 -5.65 14.26 -29.89
C ALA A 238 -4.76 15.43 -30.31
N LEU A 239 -5.33 16.63 -30.44
CA LEU A 239 -4.59 17.85 -30.81
C LEU A 239 -3.45 18.15 -29.82
N ILE A 240 -3.70 18.05 -28.51
CA ILE A 240 -2.69 18.28 -27.49
C ILE A 240 -1.53 17.29 -27.62
N LEU A 241 -1.82 16.03 -27.93
CA LEU A 241 -0.78 15.01 -28.11
C LEU A 241 0.00 15.21 -29.40
N GLU A 242 -0.66 15.63 -30.49
CA GLU A 242 -0.02 15.98 -31.76
C GLU A 242 0.91 17.18 -31.59
N ASP A 243 0.43 18.27 -30.98
CA ASP A 243 1.22 19.46 -30.67
C ASP A 243 2.44 19.09 -29.80
N LEU A 244 2.22 18.28 -28.77
CA LEU A 244 3.31 17.82 -27.91
C LEU A 244 4.36 17.02 -28.68
N ARG A 245 3.92 16.19 -29.66
CA ARG A 245 4.82 15.39 -30.49
C ARG A 245 5.69 16.26 -31.40
N LEU A 246 5.15 17.38 -31.85
CA LEU A 246 5.89 18.34 -32.73
C LEU A 246 6.93 19.12 -31.94
N ILE A 247 6.63 19.57 -30.72
CA ILE A 247 7.50 20.47 -29.94
C ILE A 247 8.44 19.74 -28.99
N ALA A 248 8.11 18.50 -28.58
CA ALA A 248 8.93 17.74 -27.66
C ALA A 248 10.16 17.14 -28.36
N PRO A 249 11.32 17.09 -27.69
CA PRO A 249 12.47 16.35 -28.20
C PRO A 249 12.11 14.90 -28.50
N PRO A 250 12.73 14.28 -29.53
CA PRO A 250 12.49 12.86 -29.85
C PRO A 250 12.68 11.98 -28.62
N ASN A 251 11.65 11.27 -28.23
CA ASN A 251 11.66 10.33 -27.12
C ASN A 251 10.61 9.24 -27.36
N GLU A 252 10.87 8.03 -26.86
CA GLU A 252 9.87 6.98 -26.92
C GLU A 252 8.68 7.22 -25.98
N ARG A 253 8.94 7.88 -24.83
CA ARG A 253 7.92 8.23 -23.86
C ARG A 253 7.23 9.52 -24.22
N VAL A 254 5.92 9.57 -24.00
CA VAL A 254 5.13 10.81 -24.17
C VAL A 254 5.51 11.85 -23.12
N PHE A 255 5.74 11.41 -21.88
CA PHE A 255 6.10 12.27 -20.74
C PHE A 255 7.42 11.81 -20.10
N PRO A 256 8.59 12.17 -20.64
CA PRO A 256 9.89 11.76 -20.13
C PRO A 256 10.30 12.56 -18.89
N ILE A 257 9.41 12.68 -17.91
CA ILE A 257 9.65 13.38 -16.65
C ILE A 257 9.63 12.39 -15.47
N SER A 258 10.37 12.71 -14.43
CA SER A 258 10.38 11.89 -13.21
C SER A 258 9.15 12.16 -12.35
N VAL A 259 8.80 11.18 -11.48
CA VAL A 259 7.76 11.34 -10.47
C VAL A 259 8.02 12.53 -9.56
N TYR A 260 9.30 12.79 -9.25
CA TYR A 260 9.71 13.92 -8.42
C TYR A 260 9.49 15.25 -9.12
N ALA A 261 9.92 15.37 -10.40
CA ALA A 261 9.71 16.56 -11.19
C ALA A 261 8.23 16.90 -11.34
N LEU A 262 7.39 15.90 -11.67
CA LEU A 262 5.94 16.08 -11.72
C LEU A 262 5.39 16.58 -10.38
N ARG A 263 5.79 15.96 -9.26
CA ARG A 263 5.33 16.37 -7.93
C ARG A 263 5.71 17.81 -7.63
N SER A 264 6.96 18.19 -7.88
CA SER A 264 7.47 19.55 -7.64
C SER A 264 6.75 20.60 -8.49
N CYS A 265 6.55 20.31 -9.79
CA CYS A 265 5.81 21.21 -10.67
C CYS A 265 4.35 21.35 -10.25
N PHE A 266 3.68 20.25 -9.94
CA PHE A 266 2.27 20.27 -9.53
C PHE A 266 2.07 21.00 -8.18
N GLU A 267 3.02 20.89 -7.26
CA GLU A 267 3.03 21.64 -6.00
C GLU A 267 3.02 23.15 -6.27
N LYS A 268 3.89 23.63 -7.16
CA LYS A 268 3.94 25.05 -7.56
C LYS A 268 2.63 25.48 -8.24
N ILE A 269 2.10 24.64 -9.15
CA ILE A 269 0.89 24.95 -9.91
C ILE A 269 -0.32 25.09 -8.97
N ARG A 270 -0.55 24.14 -8.07
CA ARG A 270 -1.71 24.18 -7.15
C ARG A 270 -1.67 25.40 -6.20
N LEU A 271 -0.46 25.79 -5.74
CA LEU A 271 -0.28 26.96 -4.91
C LEU A 271 -0.54 28.25 -5.72
N LEU A 272 0.00 28.33 -6.95
CA LEU A 272 -0.24 29.47 -7.83
C LEU A 272 -1.71 29.61 -8.25
N ALA A 273 -2.41 28.49 -8.39
CA ALA A 273 -3.85 28.46 -8.68
C ALA A 273 -4.73 28.80 -7.45
N GLY A 274 -4.16 28.92 -6.24
CA GLY A 274 -4.92 29.09 -5.01
C GLY A 274 -5.71 27.82 -4.59
N LEU A 275 -5.18 26.62 -4.93
CA LEU A 275 -5.79 25.31 -4.67
C LEU A 275 -4.85 24.43 -3.79
N PRO A 276 -4.45 24.87 -2.59
CA PRO A 276 -3.45 24.18 -1.79
C PRO A 276 -3.89 22.79 -1.33
N TYR A 277 -5.17 22.50 -1.32
CA TYR A 277 -5.74 21.19 -0.97
C TYR A 277 -5.63 20.17 -2.10
N LEU A 278 -5.49 20.61 -3.36
CA LEU A 278 -5.54 19.75 -4.53
C LEU A 278 -4.28 18.88 -4.64
N HIS A 279 -4.47 17.58 -4.86
CA HIS A 279 -3.39 16.65 -5.16
C HIS A 279 -3.50 16.16 -6.60
N PHE A 280 -2.38 15.80 -7.22
CA PHE A 280 -2.39 15.31 -8.61
C PHE A 280 -3.33 14.11 -8.82
N HIS A 281 -3.51 13.26 -7.81
CA HIS A 281 -4.39 12.11 -7.90
C HIS A 281 -5.88 12.50 -7.89
N ASP A 282 -6.20 13.68 -7.37
CA ASP A 282 -7.57 14.19 -7.33
C ASP A 282 -8.09 14.51 -8.75
N LEU A 283 -7.20 14.79 -9.72
CA LEU A 283 -7.56 14.93 -11.13
C LEU A 283 -8.20 13.65 -11.70
N ARG A 284 -7.70 12.49 -11.30
CA ARG A 284 -8.31 11.21 -11.66
C ARG A 284 -9.69 11.03 -10.99
N HIS A 285 -9.83 11.45 -9.75
CA HIS A 285 -11.12 11.42 -9.06
C HIS A 285 -12.12 12.31 -9.78
N GLU A 286 -11.70 13.49 -10.20
CA GLU A 286 -12.52 14.42 -10.97
C GLU A 286 -12.95 13.80 -12.31
N ALA A 287 -12.02 13.22 -13.08
CA ALA A 287 -12.33 12.54 -14.33
C ALA A 287 -13.38 11.44 -14.15
N ILE A 288 -13.26 10.61 -13.12
CA ILE A 288 -14.21 9.54 -12.82
C ILE A 288 -15.59 10.11 -12.46
N SER A 289 -15.63 11.18 -11.69
CA SER A 289 -16.90 11.87 -11.38
C SER A 289 -17.56 12.41 -12.64
N ARG A 290 -16.78 12.99 -13.57
CA ARG A 290 -17.29 13.48 -14.86
C ARG A 290 -17.82 12.34 -15.74
N PHE A 291 -17.17 11.18 -15.75
CA PHE A 291 -17.69 10.00 -16.46
C PHE A 291 -19.05 9.57 -15.93
N HIS A 292 -19.24 9.61 -14.61
CA HIS A 292 -20.58 9.39 -14.03
C HIS A 292 -21.60 10.46 -14.44
N GLU A 293 -21.20 11.73 -14.49
CA GLU A 293 -22.06 12.84 -14.92
C GLU A 293 -22.43 12.77 -16.38
N MET A 294 -21.54 12.23 -17.23
CA MET A 294 -21.80 11.92 -18.64
C MET A 294 -22.76 10.73 -18.82
N GLY A 295 -23.11 10.01 -17.73
CA GLY A 295 -24.04 8.89 -17.78
C GLY A 295 -23.41 7.53 -18.01
N LEU A 296 -22.06 7.41 -18.00
CA LEU A 296 -21.39 6.12 -18.12
C LEU A 296 -21.78 5.21 -16.94
N THR A 297 -22.01 3.94 -17.27
CA THR A 297 -22.29 2.91 -16.27
C THR A 297 -21.04 2.56 -15.44
N LEU A 298 -21.23 1.98 -14.25
CA LEU A 298 -20.11 1.53 -13.42
C LEU A 298 -19.15 0.57 -14.14
N PRO A 299 -19.62 -0.43 -14.93
CA PRO A 299 -18.73 -1.28 -15.70
C PRO A 299 -17.93 -0.54 -16.78
N GLU A 300 -18.51 0.44 -17.47
CA GLU A 300 -17.82 1.27 -18.47
C GLU A 300 -16.73 2.11 -17.80
N ILE A 301 -17.05 2.76 -16.67
CA ILE A 301 -16.07 3.52 -15.90
C ILE A 301 -14.98 2.59 -15.36
N GLN A 302 -15.32 1.36 -14.95
CA GLN A 302 -14.36 0.36 -14.51
C GLN A 302 -13.40 -0.01 -15.65
N SER A 303 -13.91 -0.21 -16.85
CA SER A 303 -13.08 -0.57 -18.01
C SER A 303 -12.07 0.53 -18.37
N ILE A 304 -12.49 1.81 -18.31
CA ILE A 304 -11.63 2.97 -18.57
C ILE A 304 -10.62 3.18 -17.41
N SER A 305 -11.12 3.22 -16.19
CA SER A 305 -10.30 3.58 -15.02
C SER A 305 -9.41 2.44 -14.52
N GLY A 306 -9.77 1.18 -14.80
CA GLY A 306 -9.05 -0.01 -14.37
C GLY A 306 -9.11 -0.23 -12.84
N HIS A 307 -10.25 0.04 -12.21
CA HIS A 307 -10.53 -0.37 -10.84
C HIS A 307 -10.84 -1.86 -10.79
N ARG A 308 -10.29 -2.57 -9.81
CA ARG A 308 -10.57 -4.01 -9.63
C ARG A 308 -11.97 -4.25 -9.04
N GLU A 309 -12.38 -3.39 -8.14
CA GLU A 309 -13.62 -3.53 -7.37
C GLU A 309 -14.58 -2.39 -7.71
N LEU A 310 -15.81 -2.73 -8.05
CA LEU A 310 -16.88 -1.76 -8.31
C LEU A 310 -17.23 -0.95 -7.06
N SER A 311 -17.07 -1.53 -5.87
CA SER A 311 -17.29 -0.85 -4.58
C SER A 311 -16.48 0.45 -4.41
N ILE A 312 -15.30 0.50 -5.05
CA ILE A 312 -14.46 1.72 -5.06
C ILE A 312 -15.14 2.83 -5.89
N LEU A 313 -15.86 2.47 -6.94
CA LEU A 313 -16.54 3.41 -7.82
C LEU A 313 -17.89 3.88 -7.25
N GLN A 314 -18.52 3.11 -6.36
CA GLN A 314 -19.80 3.48 -5.74
C GLN A 314 -19.74 4.82 -4.98
N ARG A 315 -18.55 5.19 -4.46
CA ARG A 315 -18.35 6.51 -3.83
C ARG A 315 -18.60 7.71 -4.73
N TYR A 316 -18.60 7.50 -6.05
CA TYR A 316 -18.86 8.54 -7.05
C TYR A 316 -20.32 8.57 -7.49
N SER A 317 -21.11 7.54 -7.17
CA SER A 317 -22.53 7.44 -7.58
C SER A 317 -23.42 8.50 -6.92
N HIS A 318 -22.99 9.03 -5.75
CA HIS A 318 -23.72 10.11 -5.08
C HIS A 318 -23.64 11.47 -5.80
N ALA A 319 -22.69 11.65 -6.71
CA ALA A 319 -22.52 12.90 -7.46
C ALA A 319 -23.62 13.18 -8.49
N ASN A 320 -24.53 12.21 -8.73
CA ASN A 320 -25.43 12.27 -9.88
C ASN A 320 -26.93 12.40 -9.56
N GLN A 321 -27.28 13.08 -8.45
CA GLN A 321 -28.69 13.36 -8.15
C GLN A 321 -29.38 14.16 -9.26
N MET A 322 -28.67 15.09 -9.91
CA MET A 322 -29.22 15.86 -11.04
C MET A 322 -29.48 15.00 -12.27
N HIS A 323 -28.62 14.02 -12.57
CA HIS A 323 -28.81 13.08 -13.66
C HIS A 323 -30.00 12.15 -13.40
N LEU A 324 -30.10 11.61 -12.18
CA LEU A 324 -31.27 10.81 -11.75
C LEU A 324 -32.57 11.62 -11.91
N ARG A 325 -32.56 12.87 -11.46
CA ARG A 325 -33.72 13.77 -11.62
C ARG A 325 -34.08 13.97 -13.09
N LYS A 326 -33.10 14.21 -13.99
CA LYS A 326 -33.32 14.33 -15.42
C LYS A 326 -33.90 13.04 -16.04
N LYS A 327 -33.31 11.89 -15.69
CA LYS A 327 -33.82 10.58 -16.17
C LYS A 327 -35.25 10.32 -15.71
N LEU A 328 -35.56 10.58 -14.45
CA LEU A 328 -36.92 10.40 -13.90
C LEU A 328 -37.93 11.40 -14.47
N ALA A 329 -37.48 12.57 -14.90
CA ALA A 329 -38.31 13.58 -15.56
C ALA A 329 -38.55 13.31 -17.07
N GLY A 330 -38.14 12.13 -17.59
CA GLY A 330 -38.37 11.75 -18.99
C GLY A 330 -37.45 12.44 -20.03
N GLY A 331 -36.37 13.06 -19.55
CA GLY A 331 -35.39 13.69 -20.43
C GLY A 331 -34.53 12.63 -21.15
N VAL A 332 -34.56 12.64 -22.47
CA VAL A 332 -33.59 11.93 -23.31
C VAL A 332 -32.19 12.57 -23.06
N ILE A 333 -31.18 11.75 -22.88
CA ILE A 333 -29.77 12.14 -22.71
C ILE A 333 -29.22 12.69 -24.01
#